data_0e9e72846f4f4c2c1bd6293ce95ba84c
#
_entry.id   0e9e72846f4f4c2c1bd6293ce95ba84c
#
_cell.length_a   1.000
_cell.length_b   1.000
_cell.length_c   1.000
_cell.angle_alpha   90.00
_cell.angle_beta   90.00
_cell.angle_gamma   90.00
#
_symmetry.space_group_name_H-M   'P 1'
#
loop_
_entity.id
_entity.type
_entity.pdbx_description
1 polymer ?
#
loop_
_entity_poly.entity_id
_entity_poly.type
_entity_poly.pdbx_seq_one_letter_code
_entity_poly.pdbx_strand_id
1 'polypeptide(L)'
;MALQECGLNLNQVSKELQPHGTIDFPCAGYASFHTEREEDIIPWHWHDEMELVYMAEGKMNVKTPSESFLLERGDLVAINSNVLHYASAVGECRLHSLVFSPLLVTGNDNSIYAKKYIQPLISCNSFSGLFIGIGIKDVSVWFNTAFEALAQDTRGFEFIVRENLSRICFYLYEQFEQQLSEKE
;
A
#
# COMPACT_ATOMS: atom_id res chain seq x y z
N MET A 1 5.82 12.21 -12.61
CA MET A 1 5.10 11.04 -13.12
C MET A 1 3.65 11.21 -12.69
N ALA A 2 2.70 11.27 -13.59
CA ALA A 2 1.27 11.39 -13.23
C ALA A 2 0.80 10.11 -12.55
N LEU A 3 -0.35 10.18 -11.86
CA LEU A 3 -1.04 9.00 -11.34
C LEU A 3 -1.30 8.00 -12.47
N GLN A 4 -1.25 6.71 -12.17
CA GLN A 4 -1.62 5.68 -13.12
C GLN A 4 -3.15 5.53 -13.20
N GLU A 5 -3.64 5.09 -14.35
CA GLU A 5 -5.05 4.76 -14.53
C GLU A 5 -5.38 3.46 -13.77
N CYS A 6 -6.50 3.48 -13.05
CA CYS A 6 -7.00 2.30 -12.37
C CYS A 6 -7.52 1.30 -13.41
N GLY A 7 -6.98 0.09 -13.41
CA GLY A 7 -7.44 -1.00 -14.25
C GLY A 7 -6.79 -2.30 -13.80
N LEU A 8 -7.60 -3.30 -13.45
CA LEU A 8 -7.10 -4.60 -13.04
C LEU A 8 -7.02 -5.54 -14.23
N ASN A 9 -5.83 -6.04 -14.51
CA ASN A 9 -5.58 -7.10 -15.46
C ASN A 9 -5.08 -8.33 -14.69
N LEU A 10 -5.97 -9.31 -14.48
CA LEU A 10 -5.70 -10.47 -13.64
C LEU A 10 -5.45 -11.72 -14.47
N ASN A 11 -4.51 -12.55 -14.05
CA ASN A 11 -4.32 -13.88 -14.58
C ASN A 11 -5.27 -14.91 -13.92
N GLN A 12 -5.16 -16.19 -14.29
CA GLN A 12 -6.02 -17.27 -13.78
C GLN A 12 -5.90 -17.54 -12.27
N VAL A 13 -4.83 -17.06 -11.62
CA VAL A 13 -4.61 -17.19 -10.18
C VAL A 13 -4.78 -15.85 -9.44
N SER A 14 -5.51 -14.93 -10.04
CA SER A 14 -5.81 -13.60 -9.49
C SER A 14 -4.57 -12.72 -9.24
N LYS A 15 -3.44 -13.04 -9.89
CA LYS A 15 -2.27 -12.15 -9.86
C LYS A 15 -2.52 -10.97 -10.81
N GLU A 16 -2.29 -9.76 -10.32
CA GLU A 16 -2.29 -8.57 -11.14
C GLU A 16 -1.07 -8.56 -12.06
N LEU A 17 -1.31 -8.28 -13.35
CA LEU A 17 -0.28 -8.26 -14.38
C LEU A 17 0.13 -6.84 -14.77
N GLN A 18 -0.59 -5.83 -14.28
CA GLN A 18 -0.25 -4.45 -14.56
C GLN A 18 0.99 -4.05 -13.77
N PRO A 19 2.02 -3.47 -14.41
CA PRO A 19 3.18 -2.99 -13.69
C PRO A 19 2.85 -1.72 -12.87
N HIS A 20 3.32 -1.67 -11.64
CA HIS A 20 3.17 -0.52 -10.74
C HIS A 20 4.42 0.36 -10.80
N GLY A 21 4.33 1.46 -11.54
CA GLY A 21 5.48 2.35 -11.80
C GLY A 21 6.35 1.87 -12.97
N THR A 22 7.63 2.14 -12.87
CA THR A 22 8.65 1.79 -13.87
C THR A 22 9.78 0.98 -13.23
N ILE A 23 10.67 0.41 -14.06
CA ILE A 23 11.87 -0.29 -13.56
C ILE A 23 12.75 0.68 -12.74
N ASP A 24 12.87 1.93 -13.18
CA ASP A 24 13.70 2.93 -12.51
C ASP A 24 13.04 3.54 -11.27
N PHE A 25 11.71 3.56 -11.25
CA PHE A 25 10.92 4.05 -10.13
C PHE A 25 9.69 3.14 -9.90
N PRO A 26 9.85 2.04 -9.14
CA PRO A 26 8.83 1.02 -8.97
C PRO A 26 7.79 1.41 -7.90
N CYS A 27 7.04 2.47 -8.19
CA CYS A 27 5.93 2.96 -7.39
C CYS A 27 4.87 3.58 -8.29
N ALA A 28 3.62 3.21 -8.06
CA ALA A 28 2.46 3.80 -8.71
C ALA A 28 1.54 4.44 -7.67
N GLY A 29 0.95 5.58 -8.03
CA GLY A 29 -0.13 6.22 -7.28
C GLY A 29 -1.44 6.13 -8.05
N TYR A 30 -2.52 5.86 -7.35
CA TYR A 30 -3.86 5.77 -7.89
C TYR A 30 -4.82 6.66 -7.10
N ALA A 31 -5.71 7.35 -7.82
CA ALA A 31 -6.86 8.04 -7.25
C ALA A 31 -8.11 7.50 -7.94
N SER A 32 -9.02 6.91 -7.19
CA SER A 32 -10.21 6.28 -7.75
C SER A 32 -11.47 6.64 -6.97
N PHE A 33 -12.60 6.59 -7.68
CA PHE A 33 -13.93 6.76 -7.14
C PHE A 33 -14.68 5.44 -7.28
N HIS A 34 -15.33 5.00 -6.22
CA HIS A 34 -16.06 3.73 -6.15
C HIS A 34 -17.45 3.94 -5.57
N THR A 35 -18.37 3.10 -6.03
CA THR A 35 -19.75 3.00 -5.52
C THR A 35 -20.03 1.56 -5.10
N GLU A 36 -21.26 1.29 -4.62
CA GLU A 36 -21.69 -0.07 -4.28
C GLU A 36 -22.00 -0.96 -5.50
N ARG A 37 -21.79 -0.44 -6.74
CA ARG A 37 -22.04 -1.22 -7.96
C ARG A 37 -21.02 -2.34 -8.10
N GLU A 38 -21.45 -3.44 -8.71
CA GLU A 38 -20.61 -4.62 -8.93
C GLU A 38 -19.37 -4.31 -9.78
N GLU A 39 -19.50 -3.44 -10.78
CA GLU A 39 -18.39 -3.00 -11.64
C GLU A 39 -17.34 -2.15 -10.93
N ASP A 40 -17.68 -1.54 -9.77
CA ASP A 40 -16.79 -0.70 -8.98
C ASP A 40 -16.07 -1.48 -7.86
N ILE A 41 -16.38 -2.77 -7.72
CA ILE A 41 -15.71 -3.67 -6.78
C ILE A 41 -14.28 -3.92 -7.26
N ILE A 42 -13.33 -3.81 -6.33
CA ILE A 42 -11.96 -4.27 -6.54
C ILE A 42 -11.92 -5.76 -6.17
N PRO A 43 -11.92 -6.68 -7.17
CA PRO A 43 -12.04 -8.11 -6.90
C PRO A 43 -10.81 -8.67 -6.19
N TRP A 44 -10.91 -9.89 -5.68
CA TRP A 44 -9.78 -10.59 -5.08
C TRP A 44 -8.60 -10.67 -6.05
N HIS A 45 -7.49 -10.04 -5.66
CA HIS A 45 -6.24 -10.02 -6.43
C HIS A 45 -5.04 -9.93 -5.49
N TRP A 46 -3.85 -10.14 -6.05
CA TRP A 46 -2.59 -9.98 -5.35
C TRP A 46 -1.50 -9.55 -6.33
N HIS A 47 -0.47 -8.93 -5.81
CA HIS A 47 0.71 -8.46 -6.53
C HIS A 47 1.96 -8.57 -5.64
N ASP A 48 3.15 -8.44 -6.24
CA ASP A 48 4.42 -8.62 -5.56
C ASP A 48 4.79 -7.40 -4.67
N GLU A 49 4.13 -6.28 -4.89
CA GLU A 49 4.35 -5.01 -4.21
C GLU A 49 3.64 -4.95 -2.86
N MET A 50 4.06 -4.00 -2.00
CA MET A 50 3.26 -3.52 -0.88
C MET A 50 2.27 -2.46 -1.35
N GLU A 51 1.12 -2.40 -0.72
CA GLU A 51 0.10 -1.38 -0.99
C GLU A 51 -0.29 -0.61 0.27
N LEU A 52 -0.47 0.70 0.11
CA LEU A 52 -1.05 1.60 1.11
C LEU A 52 -2.34 2.17 0.52
N VAL A 53 -3.47 1.91 1.16
CA VAL A 53 -4.77 2.44 0.78
C VAL A 53 -5.22 3.47 1.81
N TYR A 54 -5.42 4.72 1.36
CA TYR A 54 -5.89 5.83 2.18
C TYR A 54 -7.29 6.24 1.77
N MET A 55 -8.19 6.37 2.73
CA MET A 55 -9.56 6.79 2.50
C MET A 55 -9.66 8.32 2.49
N ALA A 56 -9.76 8.91 1.29
CA ALA A 56 -9.88 10.34 1.12
C ALA A 56 -11.31 10.84 1.44
N GLU A 57 -12.33 10.10 1.02
CA GLU A 57 -13.75 10.41 1.27
C GLU A 57 -14.58 9.12 1.35
N GLY A 58 -15.64 9.14 2.17
CA GLY A 58 -16.57 8.01 2.29
C GLY A 58 -16.04 6.85 3.10
N LYS A 59 -16.47 5.62 2.74
CA LYS A 59 -16.13 4.38 3.46
C LYS A 59 -15.89 3.23 2.50
N MET A 60 -14.98 2.32 2.88
CA MET A 60 -14.67 1.14 2.09
C MET A 60 -14.35 -0.04 2.99
N ASN A 61 -14.86 -1.23 2.65
CA ASN A 61 -14.41 -2.48 3.23
C ASN A 61 -13.21 -2.99 2.44
N VAL A 62 -12.09 -3.22 3.13
CA VAL A 62 -10.91 -3.90 2.60
C VAL A 62 -10.75 -5.22 3.31
N LYS A 63 -10.47 -6.30 2.57
CA LYS A 63 -10.38 -7.66 3.13
C LYS A 63 -9.10 -8.34 2.67
N THR A 64 -8.51 -9.09 3.58
CA THR A 64 -7.53 -10.15 3.32
C THR A 64 -8.16 -11.50 3.68
N PRO A 65 -7.56 -12.66 3.40
CA PRO A 65 -8.10 -13.94 3.81
C PRO A 65 -8.31 -14.09 5.32
N SER A 66 -7.53 -13.38 6.13
CA SER A 66 -7.55 -13.47 7.60
C SER A 66 -8.26 -12.30 8.29
N GLU A 67 -8.45 -11.16 7.63
CA GLU A 67 -8.86 -9.92 8.26
C GLU A 67 -9.83 -9.12 7.38
N SER A 68 -10.60 -8.25 8.02
CA SER A 68 -11.51 -7.31 7.35
C SER A 68 -11.44 -5.96 8.03
N PHE A 69 -11.23 -4.90 7.24
CA PHE A 69 -11.07 -3.54 7.71
C PHE A 69 -12.16 -2.65 7.11
N LEU A 70 -12.91 -1.94 7.95
CA LEU A 70 -13.74 -0.83 7.50
C LEU A 70 -12.94 0.45 7.60
N LEU A 71 -12.58 1.02 6.46
CA LEU A 71 -11.91 2.30 6.38
C LEU A 71 -12.94 3.42 6.29
N GLU A 72 -12.76 4.44 7.10
CA GLU A 72 -13.47 5.71 7.02
C GLU A 72 -12.52 6.82 6.62
N ARG A 73 -13.05 8.00 6.29
CA ARG A 73 -12.23 9.14 5.88
C ARG A 73 -11.07 9.41 6.83
N GLY A 74 -9.86 9.42 6.30
CA GLY A 74 -8.62 9.65 7.03
C GLY A 74 -7.93 8.40 7.53
N ASP A 75 -8.59 7.23 7.45
CA ASP A 75 -7.97 5.96 7.77
C ASP A 75 -7.10 5.46 6.62
N LEU A 76 -6.14 4.61 6.97
CA LEU A 76 -5.24 3.94 6.05
C LEU A 76 -5.16 2.46 6.40
N VAL A 77 -4.98 1.61 5.39
CA VAL A 77 -4.55 0.23 5.57
C VAL A 77 -3.29 -0.03 4.77
N ALA A 78 -2.32 -0.70 5.37
CA ALA A 78 -1.17 -1.24 4.69
C ALA A 78 -1.41 -2.72 4.39
N ILE A 79 -1.23 -3.14 3.14
CA ILE A 79 -1.31 -4.53 2.68
C ILE A 79 0.10 -5.00 2.36
N ASN A 80 0.46 -6.18 2.86
CA ASN A 80 1.78 -6.74 2.63
C ASN A 80 1.94 -7.29 1.20
N SER A 81 3.18 -7.43 0.76
CA SER A 81 3.53 -8.07 -0.51
C SER A 81 2.94 -9.48 -0.63
N ASN A 82 2.48 -9.85 -1.80
CA ASN A 82 1.92 -11.17 -2.12
C ASN A 82 0.67 -11.57 -1.31
N VAL A 83 -0.02 -10.62 -0.70
CA VAL A 83 -1.25 -10.88 0.04
C VAL A 83 -2.46 -10.72 -0.87
N LEU A 84 -3.30 -11.75 -0.92
CA LEU A 84 -4.59 -11.69 -1.59
C LEU A 84 -5.50 -10.71 -0.87
N HIS A 85 -6.09 -9.76 -1.60
CA HIS A 85 -6.95 -8.73 -1.01
C HIS A 85 -8.09 -8.33 -1.95
N TYR A 86 -9.09 -7.69 -1.35
CA TYR A 86 -10.36 -7.32 -1.99
C TYR A 86 -10.84 -6.01 -1.38
N ALA A 87 -11.52 -5.18 -2.16
CA ALA A 87 -12.16 -3.99 -1.60
C ALA A 87 -13.53 -3.69 -2.24
N SER A 88 -14.45 -3.16 -1.43
CA SER A 88 -15.78 -2.73 -1.88
C SER A 88 -16.24 -1.49 -1.13
N ALA A 89 -16.79 -0.54 -1.85
CA ALA A 89 -17.33 0.69 -1.28
C ALA A 89 -18.54 0.42 -0.36
N VAL A 90 -18.74 1.32 0.61
CA VAL A 90 -19.96 1.43 1.40
C VAL A 90 -20.53 2.82 1.10
N GLY A 91 -21.52 2.87 0.22
CA GLY A 91 -21.97 4.09 -0.43
C GLY A 91 -20.99 4.56 -1.51
N GLU A 92 -20.80 5.86 -1.61
CA GLU A 92 -19.80 6.47 -2.49
C GLU A 92 -18.51 6.76 -1.72
N CYS A 93 -17.36 6.49 -2.33
CA CYS A 93 -16.07 6.79 -1.70
C CYS A 93 -15.00 7.16 -2.72
N ARG A 94 -13.97 7.85 -2.22
CA ARG A 94 -12.74 8.16 -2.95
C ARG A 94 -11.56 7.61 -2.17
N LEU A 95 -10.73 6.85 -2.84
CA LEU A 95 -9.50 6.35 -2.26
C LEU A 95 -8.27 6.86 -3.01
N HIS A 96 -7.18 6.97 -2.28
CA HIS A 96 -5.84 7.12 -2.83
C HIS A 96 -5.03 5.89 -2.46
N SER A 97 -4.26 5.34 -3.38
CA SER A 97 -3.31 4.28 -3.04
C SER A 97 -1.92 4.54 -3.60
N LEU A 98 -0.93 3.98 -2.90
CA LEU A 98 0.45 3.86 -3.34
C LEU A 98 0.80 2.38 -3.35
N VAL A 99 1.12 1.87 -4.53
CA VAL A 99 1.60 0.50 -4.74
C VAL A 99 3.07 0.56 -5.11
N PHE A 100 3.94 -0.05 -4.32
CA PHE A 100 5.37 0.10 -4.48
C PHE A 100 6.16 -1.18 -4.21
N SER A 101 7.18 -1.43 -5.01
CA SER A 101 8.13 -2.49 -4.73
C SER A 101 8.96 -2.15 -3.49
N PRO A 102 9.17 -3.10 -2.56
CA PRO A 102 10.10 -2.93 -1.45
C PRO A 102 11.49 -2.46 -1.86
N LEU A 103 11.93 -2.76 -3.08
CA LEU A 103 13.22 -2.31 -3.63
C LEU A 103 13.36 -0.79 -3.69
N LEU A 104 12.25 -0.05 -3.80
CA LEU A 104 12.28 1.42 -3.75
C LEU A 104 12.86 1.92 -2.44
N VAL A 105 12.54 1.27 -1.32
CA VAL A 105 13.05 1.60 0.01
C VAL A 105 14.45 1.03 0.22
N THR A 106 14.66 -0.24 -0.11
CA THR A 106 15.91 -0.96 0.20
C THR A 106 17.06 -0.65 -0.73
N GLY A 107 16.77 -0.23 -1.97
CA GLY A 107 17.74 -0.01 -3.04
C GLY A 107 18.32 -1.30 -3.64
N ASN A 108 18.54 -2.32 -2.84
CA ASN A 108 18.94 -3.67 -3.26
C ASN A 108 18.73 -4.68 -2.12
N ASP A 109 18.71 -5.98 -2.46
CA ASP A 109 18.43 -7.06 -1.51
C ASP A 109 19.54 -7.32 -0.47
N ASN A 110 20.72 -6.76 -0.69
CA ASN A 110 21.87 -6.94 0.20
C ASN A 110 22.10 -5.78 1.15
N SER A 111 21.29 -4.71 1.05
CA SER A 111 21.40 -3.56 1.93
C SER A 111 21.01 -3.89 3.37
N ILE A 112 21.46 -3.07 4.32
CA ILE A 112 21.04 -3.18 5.73
C ILE A 112 19.53 -2.99 5.87
N TYR A 113 18.93 -2.13 5.05
CA TYR A 113 17.49 -1.87 5.04
C TYR A 113 16.70 -3.12 4.62
N ALA A 114 17.21 -3.85 3.61
CA ALA A 114 16.59 -5.11 3.18
C ALA A 114 16.70 -6.17 4.27
N LYS A 115 17.93 -6.50 4.67
CA LYS A 115 18.19 -7.66 5.54
C LYS A 115 17.63 -7.50 6.95
N LYS A 116 17.75 -6.31 7.53
CA LYS A 116 17.35 -6.09 8.92
C LYS A 116 15.87 -5.72 9.08
N TYR A 117 15.28 -5.03 8.11
CA TYR A 117 13.95 -4.45 8.29
C TYR A 117 12.91 -4.98 7.31
N ILE A 118 13.16 -4.85 6.00
CA ILE A 118 12.11 -5.06 5.01
C ILE A 118 11.87 -6.54 4.72
N GLN A 119 12.92 -7.35 4.53
CA GLN A 119 12.75 -8.79 4.30
C GLN A 119 12.08 -9.50 5.49
N PRO A 120 12.47 -9.26 6.77
CA PRO A 120 11.71 -9.78 7.90
C PRO A 120 10.24 -9.32 7.90
N LEU A 121 9.97 -8.03 7.65
CA LEU A 121 8.62 -7.48 7.63
C LEU A 121 7.74 -8.15 6.58
N ILE A 122 8.18 -8.20 5.31
CA ILE A 122 7.38 -8.79 4.22
C ILE A 122 7.22 -10.30 4.36
N SER A 123 8.13 -10.98 5.08
CA SER A 123 8.06 -12.41 5.40
C SER A 123 7.28 -12.71 6.68
N CYS A 124 6.74 -11.69 7.34
CA CYS A 124 5.98 -11.87 8.57
C CYS A 124 4.58 -12.43 8.28
N ASN A 125 4.32 -13.67 8.70
CA ASN A 125 3.03 -14.33 8.46
C ASN A 125 1.84 -13.66 9.18
N SER A 126 2.13 -12.87 10.23
CA SER A 126 1.11 -12.12 10.97
C SER A 126 0.77 -10.79 10.30
N PHE A 127 1.54 -10.37 9.30
CA PHE A 127 1.29 -9.16 8.53
C PHE A 127 0.62 -9.50 7.20
N SER A 128 -0.69 -9.67 7.19
CA SER A 128 -1.48 -9.66 5.95
C SER A 128 -1.96 -8.25 5.62
N GLY A 129 -2.47 -7.53 6.61
CA GLY A 129 -2.82 -6.12 6.56
C GLY A 129 -2.66 -5.47 7.92
N LEU A 130 -2.51 -4.14 7.95
CA LEU A 130 -2.50 -3.36 9.18
C LEU A 130 -3.41 -2.15 9.02
N PHE A 131 -4.45 -2.07 9.85
CA PHE A 131 -5.28 -0.86 9.97
C PHE A 131 -4.54 0.24 10.72
N ILE A 132 -4.53 1.43 10.16
CA ILE A 132 -3.89 2.63 10.72
C ILE A 132 -4.94 3.73 10.75
N GLY A 133 -5.55 3.93 11.92
CA GLY A 133 -6.61 4.91 12.10
C GLY A 133 -6.11 6.36 12.00
N ILE A 134 -7.03 7.28 11.73
CA ILE A 134 -6.78 8.73 11.62
C ILE A 134 -6.04 9.33 12.84
N GLY A 135 -6.08 8.65 13.99
CA GLY A 135 -5.34 9.06 15.20
C GLY A 135 -3.81 8.96 15.07
N ILE A 136 -3.30 8.15 14.14
CA ILE A 136 -1.86 8.00 13.85
C ILE A 136 -1.46 9.03 12.79
N LYS A 137 -1.42 10.30 13.20
CA LYS A 137 -1.26 11.44 12.29
C LYS A 137 0.02 11.41 11.46
N ASP A 138 1.12 10.93 12.01
CA ASP A 138 2.40 10.94 11.30
C ASP A 138 2.35 10.07 10.03
N VAL A 139 1.75 8.88 10.10
CA VAL A 139 1.63 7.98 8.95
C VAL A 139 0.76 8.59 7.85
N SER A 140 -0.37 9.21 8.22
CA SER A 140 -1.24 9.90 7.27
C SER A 140 -0.53 11.09 6.60
N VAL A 141 0.28 11.84 7.36
CA VAL A 141 1.10 12.94 6.81
C VAL A 141 2.14 12.41 5.82
N TRP A 142 2.87 11.35 6.17
CA TRP A 142 3.86 10.75 5.28
C TRP A 142 3.22 10.21 4.00
N PHE A 143 2.08 9.51 4.13
CA PHE A 143 1.33 9.02 2.97
C PHE A 143 0.92 10.17 2.04
N ASN A 144 0.22 11.18 2.57
CA ASN A 144 -0.26 12.28 1.76
C ASN A 144 0.87 13.08 1.13
N THR A 145 1.99 13.30 1.85
CA THR A 145 3.18 13.98 1.31
C THR A 145 3.76 13.22 0.11
N ALA A 146 3.89 11.90 0.22
CA ALA A 146 4.37 11.05 -0.87
C ALA A 146 3.40 11.07 -2.05
N PHE A 147 2.10 10.87 -1.78
CA PHE A 147 1.06 10.81 -2.79
C PHE A 147 0.95 12.13 -3.59
N GLU A 148 0.90 13.27 -2.90
CA GLU A 148 0.80 14.58 -3.53
C GLU A 148 2.05 14.90 -4.37
N ALA A 149 3.25 14.59 -3.88
CA ALA A 149 4.48 14.79 -4.62
C ALA A 149 4.48 13.99 -5.94
N LEU A 150 4.05 12.74 -5.89
CA LEU A 150 3.89 11.87 -7.07
C LEU A 150 2.82 12.40 -8.02
N ALA A 151 1.65 12.74 -7.50
CA ALA A 151 0.49 13.19 -8.29
C ALA A 151 0.76 14.51 -9.03
N GLN A 152 1.49 15.43 -8.39
CA GLN A 152 1.81 16.75 -8.95
C GLN A 152 3.08 16.76 -9.79
N ASP A 153 3.77 15.62 -9.90
CA ASP A 153 5.08 15.53 -10.58
C ASP A 153 6.08 16.58 -10.04
N THR A 154 6.07 16.77 -8.74
CA THR A 154 6.91 17.75 -8.04
C THR A 154 8.38 17.44 -8.32
N ARG A 155 9.18 18.47 -8.58
CA ARG A 155 10.62 18.26 -8.82
C ARG A 155 11.27 17.52 -7.65
N GLY A 156 11.87 16.36 -7.94
CA GLY A 156 12.50 15.48 -6.94
C GLY A 156 11.47 14.66 -6.16
N PHE A 157 10.27 14.44 -6.72
CA PHE A 157 9.23 13.61 -6.11
C PHE A 157 9.77 12.23 -5.73
N GLU A 158 10.70 11.68 -6.46
CA GLU A 158 11.32 10.38 -6.21
C GLU A 158 11.95 10.31 -4.80
N PHE A 159 12.64 11.38 -4.40
CA PHE A 159 13.21 11.50 -3.05
C PHE A 159 12.11 11.64 -1.99
N ILE A 160 11.11 12.48 -2.25
CA ILE A 160 10.00 12.72 -1.31
C ILE A 160 9.21 11.44 -1.08
N VAL A 161 8.88 10.71 -2.15
CA VAL A 161 8.15 9.44 -2.07
C VAL A 161 8.98 8.41 -1.31
N ARG A 162 10.24 8.21 -1.69
CA ARG A 162 11.12 7.23 -1.04
C ARG A 162 11.32 7.52 0.44
N GLU A 163 11.54 8.79 0.83
CA GLU A 163 11.71 9.19 2.23
C GLU A 163 10.46 8.83 3.04
N ASN A 164 9.28 9.22 2.58
CA ASN A 164 8.05 9.01 3.32
C ASN A 164 7.65 7.53 3.38
N LEU A 165 7.82 6.77 2.29
CA LEU A 165 7.61 5.33 2.28
C LEU A 165 8.60 4.60 3.21
N SER A 166 9.85 5.07 3.31
CA SER A 166 10.83 4.52 4.26
C SER A 166 10.38 4.70 5.70
N ARG A 167 9.83 5.86 6.05
CA ARG A 167 9.26 6.15 7.38
C ARG A 167 8.06 5.24 7.68
N ILE A 168 7.16 5.06 6.71
CA ILE A 168 6.00 4.17 6.84
C ILE A 168 6.46 2.72 7.01
N CYS A 169 7.41 2.24 6.20
CA CYS A 169 7.95 0.89 6.34
C CYS A 169 8.59 0.64 7.71
N PHE A 170 9.30 1.62 8.25
CA PHE A 170 9.88 1.51 9.59
C PHE A 170 8.78 1.47 10.67
N TYR A 171 7.75 2.31 10.56
CA TYR A 171 6.58 2.24 11.42
C TYR A 171 5.91 0.85 11.38
N LEU A 172 5.71 0.29 10.18
CA LEU A 172 5.15 -1.06 10.02
C LEU A 172 6.03 -2.11 10.69
N TYR A 173 7.35 -2.03 10.51
CA TYR A 173 8.30 -2.93 11.16
C TYR A 173 8.16 -2.89 12.69
N GLU A 174 8.07 -1.70 13.31
CA GLU A 174 7.89 -1.55 14.74
C GLU A 174 6.59 -2.19 15.26
N GLN A 175 5.50 -2.17 14.46
CA GLN A 175 4.22 -2.80 14.84
C GLN A 175 4.33 -4.33 14.93
N PHE A 176 5.24 -4.93 14.18
CA PHE A 176 5.44 -6.39 14.12
C PHE A 176 6.74 -6.87 14.80
N GLU A 177 7.49 -5.98 15.46
CA GLU A 177 8.82 -6.29 16.04
C GLU A 177 8.79 -7.49 17.00
N GLN A 178 7.74 -7.63 17.82
CA GLN A 178 7.60 -8.75 18.74
C GLN A 178 7.47 -10.10 17.98
N GLN A 179 6.62 -10.14 16.94
CA GLN A 179 6.42 -11.33 16.12
C GLN A 179 7.66 -11.67 15.27
N LEU A 180 8.50 -10.68 14.98
CA LEU A 180 9.74 -10.86 14.24
C LEU A 180 10.85 -11.41 15.11
N SER A 181 10.93 -10.97 16.37
CA SER A 181 11.94 -11.42 17.34
C SER A 181 11.71 -12.84 17.88
N GLU A 182 10.49 -13.36 17.81
CA GLU A 182 10.18 -14.75 18.22
C GLU A 182 10.63 -15.81 17.19
N LYS A 183 11.09 -15.38 16.00
CA LYS A 183 11.55 -16.26 14.91
C LYS A 183 13.08 -16.37 14.79
N GLU A 184 13.84 -15.60 15.57
CA GLU A 184 15.29 -15.74 15.71
C GLU A 184 15.64 -16.71 16.85
#